data_38c7a1ab53ff63c35b826538ed80c63c
#
_entry.id   38c7a1ab53ff63c35b826538ed80c63c
#
_cell.length_a   1.000
_cell.length_b   1.000
_cell.length_c   1.000
_cell.angle_alpha   90.00
_cell.angle_beta   90.00
_cell.angle_gamma   90.00
#
_symmetry.space_group_name_H-M   'P 1'
#
loop_
_entity.id
_entity.type
_entity.pdbx_description
1 polymer ?
#
loop_
_entity_poly.entity_id
_entity_poly.type
_entity_poly.pdbx_seq_one_letter_code
_entity_poly.pdbx_strand_id
1 'polypeptide(L)'
;MKVMKFGGSVLHHEAGFQAMVEIIKRQDDKHVIVISAFSDITRRLNSMMNSALHQSYDISMNELHSIIQYHEMLSDVLLPNKSIFEELLEKTSILLQRLLKGISLTKEISPRISDMILAQGEILATCFVKELLSLHEVNVGLIDSGDIIITNDVHGSAKPIEALVLHHVHTTLLPAFDNHDFIIMAGFIGKNSHGDITTMGYESSNLTAALLGSTLNAEEITIWTDVCGIRSSDPKYIVNTIAIPRLSYTQAQELANNGLKLLHHWMLDLPLKHSIPVSIANAFDDKGEKTTISNEYDEVVPTIIIRHSQDMKKYTQLFSDDDSILRISICTQNDDIIQKIYALASELSMNDTIIVKTFESRNMHHVIIRDHIAHYFMNALHTLIEK
;
A
#
# COMPACT_ATOMS: atom_id res chain seq x y z
N MET A 1 11.88 -5.23 19.09
CA MET A 1 11.85 -4.15 18.07
C MET A 1 10.77 -4.47 17.05
N LYS A 2 9.97 -3.49 16.63
CA LYS A 2 8.86 -3.69 15.68
C LYS A 2 8.98 -2.72 14.50
N VAL A 3 8.24 -3.01 13.44
CA VAL A 3 8.13 -2.12 12.26
C VAL A 3 6.69 -1.69 12.10
N MET A 4 6.46 -0.40 11.96
CA MET A 4 5.15 0.18 11.68
C MET A 4 5.17 0.85 10.32
N LYS A 5 4.11 0.68 9.54
CA LYS A 5 3.94 1.43 8.31
C LYS A 5 2.63 2.20 8.34
N PHE A 6 2.68 3.49 8.05
CA PHE A 6 1.49 4.31 7.89
C PHE A 6 1.22 4.61 6.42
N GLY A 7 0.02 4.24 5.95
CA GLY A 7 -0.41 4.44 4.57
C GLY A 7 -0.91 5.85 4.29
N GLY A 8 -0.93 6.24 3.01
CA GLY A 8 -1.48 7.51 2.59
C GLY A 8 -2.97 7.69 2.95
N SER A 9 -3.74 6.61 3.07
CA SER A 9 -5.14 6.66 3.51
C SER A 9 -5.31 7.13 4.97
N VAL A 10 -4.27 6.97 5.79
CA VAL A 10 -4.21 7.53 7.15
C VAL A 10 -3.68 8.97 7.10
N LEU A 11 -2.62 9.21 6.32
CA LEU A 11 -1.87 10.46 6.29
C LEU A 11 -2.46 11.43 5.25
N HIS A 12 -3.68 11.94 5.46
CA HIS A 12 -4.31 12.87 4.53
C HIS A 12 -5.13 13.99 5.19
N HIS A 13 -5.41 13.90 6.48
CA HIS A 13 -6.10 14.93 7.25
C HIS A 13 -5.65 14.90 8.72
N GLU A 14 -5.94 15.97 9.44
CA GLU A 14 -5.50 16.19 10.83
C GLU A 14 -5.75 14.97 11.74
N ALA A 15 -6.95 14.38 11.70
CA ALA A 15 -7.31 13.24 12.55
C ALA A 15 -6.40 12.01 12.30
N GLY A 16 -5.93 11.79 11.06
CA GLY A 16 -5.01 10.71 10.74
C GLY A 16 -3.61 10.93 11.33
N PHE A 17 -3.12 12.16 11.28
CA PHE A 17 -1.84 12.51 11.92
C PHE A 17 -1.92 12.42 13.44
N GLN A 18 -3.04 12.87 14.04
CA GLN A 18 -3.28 12.73 15.46
C GLN A 18 -3.33 11.26 15.90
N ALA A 19 -4.06 10.42 15.14
CA ALA A 19 -4.11 8.98 15.39
C ALA A 19 -2.72 8.33 15.32
N MET A 20 -1.91 8.67 14.32
CA MET A 20 -0.53 8.20 14.20
C MET A 20 0.32 8.61 15.42
N VAL A 21 0.26 9.87 15.84
CA VAL A 21 0.99 10.37 17.02
C VAL A 21 0.60 9.58 18.27
N GLU A 22 -0.71 9.38 18.50
CA GLU A 22 -1.21 8.64 19.66
C GLU A 22 -0.79 7.17 19.65
N ILE A 23 -0.79 6.52 18.47
CA ILE A 23 -0.32 5.14 18.32
C ILE A 23 1.17 5.05 18.68
N ILE A 24 1.99 5.96 18.16
CA ILE A 24 3.44 5.95 18.39
C ILE A 24 3.77 6.25 19.85
N LYS A 25 3.12 7.23 20.48
CA LYS A 25 3.34 7.60 21.90
C LYS A 25 3.01 6.48 22.89
N ARG A 26 2.21 5.50 22.50
CA ARG A 26 1.88 4.33 23.35
C ARG A 26 2.87 3.18 23.22
N GLN A 27 3.89 3.32 22.37
CA GLN A 27 4.90 2.27 22.21
C GLN A 27 6.04 2.47 23.21
N ASP A 28 6.41 1.40 23.88
CA ASP A 28 7.51 1.38 24.86
C ASP A 28 8.82 0.85 24.25
N ASP A 29 8.76 0.23 23.06
CA ASP A 29 9.88 -0.42 22.39
C ASP A 29 10.47 0.44 21.27
N LYS A 30 11.69 0.10 20.81
CA LYS A 30 12.30 0.68 19.59
C LYS A 30 11.55 0.26 18.34
N HIS A 31 11.23 1.23 17.45
CA HIS A 31 10.47 0.98 16.23
C HIS A 31 11.07 1.67 15.02
N VAL A 32 11.02 0.98 13.87
CA VAL A 32 11.12 1.63 12.57
C VAL A 32 9.73 2.02 12.09
N ILE A 33 9.60 3.28 11.67
CA ILE A 33 8.34 3.85 11.15
C ILE A 33 8.51 4.11 9.66
N VAL A 34 7.82 3.35 8.83
CA VAL A 34 7.82 3.51 7.37
C VAL A 34 6.64 4.40 6.97
N ILE A 35 6.94 5.51 6.30
CA ILE A 35 5.95 6.51 5.87
C ILE A 35 5.77 6.45 4.36
N SER A 36 4.53 6.40 3.90
CA SER A 36 4.16 6.61 2.49
C SER A 36 3.95 8.10 2.22
N ALA A 37 3.97 8.49 0.95
CA ALA A 37 3.43 9.78 0.53
C ALA A 37 2.01 10.00 1.09
N PHE A 38 1.64 11.25 1.34
CA PHE A 38 0.28 11.60 1.73
C PHE A 38 -0.71 11.19 0.65
N SER A 39 -1.97 11.02 1.04
CA SER A 39 -3.00 10.50 0.13
C SER A 39 -2.99 11.24 -1.21
N ASP A 40 -3.07 10.46 -2.29
CA ASP A 40 -3.13 10.92 -3.67
C ASP A 40 -1.86 11.61 -4.22
N ILE A 41 -0.87 11.96 -3.41
CA ILE A 41 0.29 12.73 -3.86
C ILE A 41 1.07 11.99 -4.96
N THR A 42 1.34 10.70 -4.81
CA THR A 42 2.03 9.90 -5.84
C THR A 42 1.26 9.91 -7.16
N ARG A 43 -0.06 9.78 -7.12
CA ARG A 43 -0.92 9.85 -8.31
C ARG A 43 -0.91 11.26 -8.94
N ARG A 44 -0.95 12.32 -8.13
CA ARG A 44 -0.89 13.72 -8.58
C ARG A 44 0.48 14.04 -9.21
N LEU A 45 1.59 13.57 -8.62
CA LEU A 45 2.92 13.71 -9.20
C LEU A 45 3.03 13.01 -10.58
N ASN A 46 2.42 11.82 -10.71
CA ASN A 46 2.37 11.13 -12.00
C ASN A 46 1.50 11.88 -13.04
N SER A 47 0.33 12.40 -12.64
CA SER A 47 -0.52 13.23 -13.48
C SER A 47 0.22 14.47 -13.98
N MET A 48 0.92 15.16 -13.08
CA MET A 48 1.73 16.35 -13.35
C MET A 48 2.83 16.08 -14.40
N MET A 49 3.54 14.95 -14.31
CA MET A 49 4.52 14.52 -15.33
C MET A 49 3.85 14.31 -16.69
N ASN A 50 2.71 13.61 -16.72
CA ASN A 50 1.97 13.34 -17.93
C ASN A 50 1.43 14.64 -18.57
N SER A 51 1.00 15.62 -17.77
CA SER A 51 0.60 16.93 -18.25
C SER A 51 1.76 17.68 -18.90
N ALA A 52 2.97 17.64 -18.32
CA ALA A 52 4.17 18.23 -18.92
C ALA A 52 4.56 17.54 -20.24
N LEU A 53 4.38 16.23 -20.32
CA LEU A 53 4.72 15.44 -21.51
C LEU A 53 3.73 15.67 -22.66
N HIS A 54 2.43 15.53 -22.38
CA HIS A 54 1.39 15.41 -23.41
C HIS A 54 0.56 16.69 -23.61
N GLN A 55 0.49 17.57 -22.61
CA GLN A 55 -0.35 18.76 -22.65
C GLN A 55 0.49 20.03 -22.72
N SER A 56 0.62 20.77 -21.63
CA SER A 56 1.43 21.96 -21.55
C SER A 56 2.18 22.09 -20.23
N TYR A 57 3.28 22.84 -20.26
CA TYR A 57 4.02 23.20 -19.06
C TYR A 57 3.17 23.94 -18.04
N ASP A 58 2.29 24.84 -18.49
CA ASP A 58 1.45 25.65 -17.61
C ASP A 58 0.45 24.78 -16.85
N ILE A 59 -0.16 23.77 -17.48
CA ILE A 59 -1.04 22.81 -16.80
C ILE A 59 -0.26 22.05 -15.74
N SER A 60 0.94 21.53 -16.07
CA SER A 60 1.77 20.83 -15.10
C SER A 60 2.19 21.72 -13.93
N MET A 61 2.44 23.00 -14.17
CA MET A 61 2.76 23.97 -13.12
C MET A 61 1.56 24.26 -12.19
N ASN A 62 0.33 24.31 -12.72
CA ASN A 62 -0.86 24.46 -11.89
C ASN A 62 -1.06 23.23 -10.98
N GLU A 63 -0.79 22.03 -11.48
CA GLU A 63 -0.82 20.81 -10.68
C GLU A 63 0.26 20.84 -9.59
N LEU A 64 1.49 21.27 -9.91
CA LEU A 64 2.56 21.46 -8.94
C LEU A 64 2.15 22.46 -7.85
N HIS A 65 1.66 23.64 -8.22
CA HIS A 65 1.20 24.63 -7.24
C HIS A 65 0.15 24.05 -6.28
N SER A 66 -0.79 23.28 -6.82
CA SER A 66 -1.83 22.63 -6.01
C SER A 66 -1.24 21.54 -5.06
N ILE A 67 -0.17 20.86 -5.46
CA ILE A 67 0.54 19.91 -4.57
C ILE A 67 1.26 20.67 -3.45
N ILE A 68 1.99 21.73 -3.78
CA ILE A 68 2.71 22.55 -2.80
C ILE A 68 1.73 23.18 -1.82
N GLN A 69 0.67 23.81 -2.31
CA GLN A 69 -0.37 24.43 -1.48
C GLN A 69 -1.02 23.44 -0.51
N TYR A 70 -1.24 22.19 -0.93
CA TYR A 70 -1.75 21.15 -0.04
C TYR A 70 -0.79 20.88 1.15
N HIS A 71 0.52 20.81 0.89
CA HIS A 71 1.52 20.62 1.94
C HIS A 71 1.65 21.84 2.86
N GLU A 72 1.57 23.05 2.30
CA GLU A 72 1.54 24.30 3.06
C GLU A 72 0.34 24.35 4.01
N MET A 73 -0.87 24.07 3.50
CA MET A 73 -2.08 24.02 4.32
C MET A 73 -1.97 23.03 5.49
N LEU A 74 -1.43 21.82 5.25
CA LEU A 74 -1.22 20.86 6.33
C LEU A 74 -0.19 21.36 7.34
N SER A 75 0.91 21.96 6.87
CA SER A 75 1.95 22.48 7.76
C SER A 75 1.48 23.69 8.58
N ASP A 76 0.65 24.56 8.00
CA ASP A 76 0.04 25.70 8.72
C ASP A 76 -0.80 25.25 9.92
N VAL A 77 -1.50 24.13 9.77
CA VAL A 77 -2.37 23.60 10.84
C VAL A 77 -1.59 22.79 11.89
N LEU A 78 -0.61 21.98 11.46
CA LEU A 78 -0.01 20.94 12.30
C LEU A 78 1.41 21.26 12.77
N LEU A 79 2.13 22.17 12.11
CA LEU A 79 3.52 22.49 12.42
C LEU A 79 3.69 23.99 12.76
N PRO A 80 3.61 24.39 14.02
CA PRO A 80 3.75 25.79 14.41
C PRO A 80 5.16 26.38 14.15
N ASN A 81 6.20 25.54 14.13
CA ASN A 81 7.59 25.91 13.84
C ASN A 81 8.11 25.06 12.69
N LYS A 82 7.73 25.40 11.47
CA LYS A 82 7.86 24.58 10.27
C LYS A 82 9.07 24.91 9.36
N SER A 83 10.08 25.63 9.88
CA SER A 83 11.19 26.17 9.07
C SER A 83 11.94 25.11 8.26
N ILE A 84 12.20 23.93 8.83
CA ILE A 84 12.91 22.84 8.14
C ILE A 84 12.02 22.25 7.04
N PHE A 85 10.75 22.02 7.33
CA PHE A 85 9.82 21.52 6.35
C PHE A 85 9.57 22.51 5.20
N GLU A 86 9.40 23.81 5.51
CA GLU A 86 9.24 24.87 4.52
C GLU A 86 10.46 24.97 3.58
N GLU A 87 11.67 24.91 4.13
CA GLU A 87 12.90 24.91 3.34
C GLU A 87 12.97 23.70 2.38
N LEU A 88 12.57 22.51 2.86
CA LEU A 88 12.52 21.32 2.03
C LEU A 88 11.43 21.43 0.96
N LEU A 89 10.27 21.97 1.29
CA LEU A 89 9.15 22.14 0.37
C LEU A 89 9.52 23.10 -0.76
N GLU A 90 10.19 24.21 -0.44
CA GLU A 90 10.70 25.16 -1.44
C GLU A 90 11.75 24.51 -2.36
N LYS A 91 12.74 23.80 -1.80
CA LYS A 91 13.75 23.06 -2.57
C LYS A 91 13.10 22.04 -3.51
N THR A 92 12.12 21.30 -3.01
CA THR A 92 11.34 20.32 -3.78
C THR A 92 10.58 21.01 -4.91
N SER A 93 9.91 22.12 -4.63
CA SER A 93 9.20 22.91 -5.66
C SER A 93 10.13 23.34 -6.79
N ILE A 94 11.30 23.90 -6.46
CA ILE A 94 12.31 24.32 -7.45
C ILE A 94 12.82 23.13 -8.28
N LEU A 95 13.09 21.99 -7.64
CA LEU A 95 13.52 20.77 -8.32
C LEU A 95 12.46 20.29 -9.32
N LEU A 96 11.21 20.16 -8.86
CA LEU A 96 10.11 19.70 -9.70
C LEU A 96 9.85 20.65 -10.88
N GLN A 97 9.88 21.97 -10.67
CA GLN A 97 9.77 22.96 -11.77
C GLN A 97 10.83 22.73 -12.86
N ARG A 98 12.08 22.49 -12.47
CA ARG A 98 13.19 22.23 -13.42
C ARG A 98 12.98 20.94 -14.20
N LEU A 99 12.58 19.87 -13.52
CA LEU A 99 12.32 18.57 -14.14
C LEU A 99 11.14 18.63 -15.10
N LEU A 100 10.02 19.27 -14.70
CA LEU A 100 8.87 19.50 -15.57
C LEU A 100 9.19 20.34 -16.80
N LYS A 101 10.02 21.37 -16.63
CA LYS A 101 10.50 22.17 -17.77
C LYS A 101 11.30 21.32 -18.75
N GLY A 102 12.19 20.46 -18.23
CA GLY A 102 12.94 19.50 -19.04
C GLY A 102 12.01 18.58 -19.84
N ILE A 103 11.08 17.92 -19.17
CA ILE A 103 10.08 17.02 -19.80
C ILE A 103 9.27 17.76 -20.87
N SER A 104 8.80 18.98 -20.57
CA SER A 104 8.00 19.78 -21.52
C SER A 104 8.77 20.17 -22.78
N LEU A 105 10.08 20.39 -22.68
CA LEU A 105 10.95 20.75 -23.80
C LEU A 105 11.36 19.53 -24.63
N THR A 106 11.77 18.46 -23.98
CA THR A 106 12.25 17.24 -24.65
C THR A 106 11.13 16.33 -25.14
N LYS A 107 9.96 16.45 -24.53
CA LYS A 107 8.82 15.55 -24.72
C LYS A 107 9.16 14.09 -24.42
N GLU A 108 10.02 13.89 -23.42
CA GLU A 108 10.44 12.57 -22.94
C GLU A 108 10.46 12.52 -21.42
N ILE A 109 10.13 11.36 -20.85
CA ILE A 109 10.30 11.03 -19.43
C ILE A 109 11.19 9.79 -19.36
N SER A 110 12.42 9.94 -18.87
CA SER A 110 13.22 8.77 -18.53
C SER A 110 12.72 8.14 -17.22
N PRO A 111 12.83 6.81 -17.04
CA PRO A 111 12.47 6.16 -15.79
C PRO A 111 13.16 6.76 -14.56
N ARG A 112 14.43 7.19 -14.69
CA ARG A 112 15.18 7.88 -13.64
C ARG A 112 14.56 9.22 -13.25
N ILE A 113 14.13 10.04 -14.22
CA ILE A 113 13.43 11.30 -13.92
C ILE A 113 12.08 11.04 -13.26
N SER A 114 11.36 10.01 -13.70
CA SER A 114 10.12 9.58 -13.06
C SER A 114 10.35 9.23 -11.58
N ASP A 115 11.36 8.42 -11.28
CA ASP A 115 11.72 8.05 -9.90
C ASP A 115 12.05 9.28 -9.06
N MET A 116 12.86 10.21 -9.59
CA MET A 116 13.21 11.45 -8.90
C MET A 116 11.99 12.31 -8.54
N ILE A 117 11.00 12.38 -9.43
CA ILE A 117 9.77 13.13 -9.20
C ILE A 117 8.86 12.41 -8.20
N LEU A 118 8.62 11.12 -8.40
CA LEU A 118 7.70 10.35 -7.56
C LEU A 118 8.20 10.25 -6.10
N ALA A 119 9.51 10.10 -5.91
CA ALA A 119 10.11 10.03 -4.57
C ALA A 119 9.86 11.28 -3.70
N GLN A 120 9.57 12.44 -4.31
CA GLN A 120 9.36 13.68 -3.55
C GLN A 120 8.15 13.60 -2.60
N GLY A 121 7.14 12.77 -2.94
CA GLY A 121 5.98 12.55 -2.08
C GLY A 121 6.36 11.98 -0.72
N GLU A 122 7.16 10.92 -0.71
CA GLU A 122 7.62 10.26 0.52
C GLU A 122 8.69 11.08 1.26
N ILE A 123 9.57 11.77 0.55
CA ILE A 123 10.59 12.65 1.13
C ILE A 123 9.92 13.78 1.92
N LEU A 124 8.92 14.44 1.35
CA LEU A 124 8.15 15.47 2.05
C LEU A 124 7.39 14.89 3.23
N ALA A 125 6.73 13.75 3.05
CA ALA A 125 5.94 13.11 4.10
C ALA A 125 6.80 12.71 5.31
N THR A 126 7.98 12.15 5.11
CA THR A 126 8.88 11.75 6.21
C THR A 126 9.42 12.95 6.98
N CYS A 127 9.80 14.03 6.30
CA CYS A 127 10.23 15.27 6.95
C CYS A 127 9.10 15.86 7.79
N PHE A 128 7.90 15.97 7.23
CA PHE A 128 6.72 16.48 7.94
C PHE A 128 6.41 15.65 9.19
N VAL A 129 6.36 14.32 9.07
CA VAL A 129 6.07 13.40 10.18
C VAL A 129 7.16 13.49 11.24
N LYS A 130 8.43 13.61 10.86
CA LYS A 130 9.54 13.79 11.80
C LYS A 130 9.38 15.08 12.63
N GLU A 131 9.04 16.19 12.01
CA GLU A 131 8.81 17.45 12.74
C GLU A 131 7.58 17.35 13.65
N LEU A 132 6.49 16.78 13.14
CA LEU A 132 5.27 16.57 13.93
C LEU A 132 5.52 15.72 15.17
N LEU A 133 6.19 14.58 15.05
CA LEU A 133 6.52 13.72 16.20
C LEU A 133 7.46 14.42 17.19
N SER A 134 8.43 15.21 16.68
CA SER A 134 9.32 15.99 17.54
C SER A 134 8.58 17.05 18.35
N LEU A 135 7.55 17.70 17.78
CA LEU A 135 6.67 18.63 18.51
C LEU A 135 5.89 17.95 19.63
N HIS A 136 5.58 16.67 19.47
CA HIS A 136 4.91 15.85 20.47
C HIS A 136 5.88 15.17 21.45
N GLU A 137 7.14 15.64 21.51
CA GLU A 137 8.18 15.15 22.42
C GLU A 137 8.54 13.66 22.19
N VAL A 138 8.31 13.12 21.00
CA VAL A 138 8.74 11.78 20.63
C VAL A 138 10.21 11.82 20.25
N ASN A 139 11.01 10.94 20.84
CA ASN A 139 12.45 10.80 20.53
C ASN A 139 12.63 10.07 19.20
N VAL A 140 12.61 10.82 18.08
CA VAL A 140 12.58 10.29 16.73
C VAL A 140 13.74 10.79 15.86
N GLY A 141 14.41 9.86 15.18
CA GLY A 141 15.39 10.11 14.12
C GLY A 141 14.79 9.92 12.72
N LEU A 142 15.39 10.56 11.72
CA LEU A 142 15.08 10.40 10.32
C LEU A 142 16.30 9.85 9.59
N ILE A 143 16.15 8.74 8.85
CA ILE A 143 17.19 8.18 7.98
C ILE A 143 16.69 8.22 6.54
N ASP A 144 17.53 8.69 5.62
CA ASP A 144 17.26 8.58 4.18
C ASP A 144 17.17 7.10 3.80
N SER A 145 16.04 6.70 3.25
CA SER A 145 15.80 5.30 2.88
C SER A 145 16.81 4.79 1.86
N GLY A 146 17.34 5.66 1.02
CA GLY A 146 18.39 5.32 0.08
C GLY A 146 19.75 4.99 0.71
N ASP A 147 19.97 5.34 1.98
CA ASP A 147 21.18 4.95 2.71
C ASP A 147 21.07 3.54 3.31
N ILE A 148 19.86 2.98 3.31
CA ILE A 148 19.58 1.62 3.82
C ILE A 148 19.14 0.69 2.69
N ILE A 149 18.20 1.14 1.84
CA ILE A 149 17.59 0.33 0.78
C ILE A 149 18.39 0.49 -0.50
N ILE A 150 19.40 -0.36 -0.66
CA ILE A 150 20.19 -0.41 -1.90
C ILE A 150 19.50 -1.33 -2.89
N THR A 151 19.32 -0.86 -4.12
CA THR A 151 18.58 -1.54 -5.18
C THR A 151 19.43 -1.80 -6.41
N ASN A 152 18.90 -2.60 -7.33
CA ASN A 152 19.40 -2.67 -8.70
C ASN A 152 19.05 -1.38 -9.49
N ASP A 153 19.52 -1.30 -10.75
CA ASP A 153 19.39 -0.11 -11.63
C ASP A 153 18.08 -0.08 -12.44
N VAL A 154 17.06 -0.88 -12.06
CA VAL A 154 15.79 -0.95 -12.79
C VAL A 154 14.82 0.11 -12.25
N HIS A 155 14.94 1.33 -12.75
CA HIS A 155 14.06 2.43 -12.37
C HIS A 155 12.57 2.11 -12.56
N GLY A 156 11.72 2.59 -11.65
CA GLY A 156 10.27 2.37 -11.63
C GLY A 156 9.81 1.02 -11.08
N SER A 157 10.73 0.04 -10.97
CA SER A 157 10.46 -1.30 -10.41
C SER A 157 11.73 -1.93 -9.84
N ALA A 158 12.54 -1.12 -9.15
CA ALA A 158 13.81 -1.53 -8.60
C ALA A 158 13.62 -2.63 -7.54
N LYS A 159 14.55 -3.58 -7.52
CA LYS A 159 14.56 -4.67 -6.54
C LYS A 159 15.64 -4.42 -5.50
N PRO A 160 15.32 -4.49 -4.21
CA PRO A 160 16.31 -4.41 -3.14
C PRO A 160 17.35 -5.53 -3.27
N ILE A 161 18.61 -5.21 -2.97
CA ILE A 161 19.71 -6.17 -2.88
C ILE A 161 19.84 -6.57 -1.41
N GLU A 162 19.19 -7.67 -1.01
CA GLU A 162 19.02 -8.07 0.39
C GLU A 162 20.33 -8.04 1.19
N ALA A 163 21.44 -8.52 0.61
CA ALA A 163 22.75 -8.54 1.30
C ALA A 163 23.26 -7.12 1.62
N LEU A 164 23.03 -6.13 0.73
CA LEU A 164 23.44 -4.75 0.97
C LEU A 164 22.50 -4.09 1.98
N VAL A 165 21.19 -4.34 1.88
CA VAL A 165 20.23 -3.86 2.87
C VAL A 165 20.58 -4.38 4.26
N LEU A 166 20.88 -5.67 4.40
CA LEU A 166 21.30 -6.26 5.66
C LEU A 166 22.57 -5.57 6.21
N HIS A 167 23.56 -5.33 5.34
CA HIS A 167 24.78 -4.62 5.72
C HIS A 167 24.46 -3.22 6.26
N HIS A 168 23.69 -2.42 5.52
CA HIS A 168 23.35 -1.04 5.93
C HIS A 168 22.42 -0.97 7.14
N VAL A 169 21.54 -1.94 7.32
CA VAL A 169 20.76 -2.07 8.55
C VAL A 169 21.68 -2.20 9.76
N HIS A 170 22.71 -3.06 9.68
CA HIS A 170 23.66 -3.26 10.80
C HIS A 170 24.61 -2.07 11.01
N THR A 171 25.05 -1.41 9.94
CA THR A 171 26.07 -0.35 10.03
C THR A 171 25.50 1.04 10.22
N THR A 172 24.24 1.26 9.87
CA THR A 172 23.62 2.60 9.87
C THR A 172 22.31 2.63 10.67
N LEU A 173 21.36 1.74 10.39
CA LEU A 173 20.05 1.80 11.01
C LEU A 173 20.08 1.39 12.49
N LEU A 174 20.70 0.26 12.83
CA LEU A 174 20.76 -0.21 14.22
C LEU A 174 21.52 0.76 15.14
N PRO A 175 22.71 1.32 14.76
CA PRO A 175 23.39 2.32 15.58
C PRO A 175 22.58 3.61 15.82
N ALA A 176 21.68 4.00 14.92
CA ALA A 176 20.86 5.18 15.11
C ALA A 176 19.90 5.05 16.33
N PHE A 177 19.57 3.83 16.71
CA PHE A 177 18.79 3.55 17.91
C PHE A 177 19.55 3.76 19.23
N ASP A 178 20.83 4.07 19.20
CA ASP A 178 21.56 4.49 20.41
C ASP A 178 21.10 5.87 20.91
N ASN A 179 20.58 6.70 19.99
CA ASN A 179 20.14 8.06 20.28
C ASN A 179 18.63 8.28 20.10
N HIS A 180 17.92 7.33 19.50
CA HIS A 180 16.51 7.47 19.19
C HIS A 180 15.73 6.20 19.56
N ASP A 181 14.47 6.38 19.97
CA ASP A 181 13.55 5.28 20.23
C ASP A 181 12.81 4.89 18.95
N PHE A 182 12.60 5.86 18.05
CA PHE A 182 11.92 5.70 16.78
C PHE A 182 12.79 6.20 15.63
N ILE A 183 12.83 5.45 14.53
CA ILE A 183 13.48 5.86 13.30
C ILE A 183 12.45 5.91 12.16
N ILE A 184 12.30 7.09 11.56
CA ILE A 184 11.45 7.28 10.38
C ILE A 184 12.26 7.00 9.12
N MET A 185 11.63 6.29 8.19
CA MET A 185 12.14 6.03 6.85
C MET A 185 11.02 6.17 5.81
N ALA A 186 11.36 6.63 4.61
CA ALA A 186 10.44 6.63 3.49
C ALA A 186 10.19 5.20 2.99
N GLY A 187 8.93 4.84 2.74
CA GLY A 187 8.61 3.68 1.93
C GLY A 187 8.89 3.93 0.45
N PHE A 188 8.70 2.92 -0.42
CA PHE A 188 8.75 3.07 -1.86
C PHE A 188 10.13 3.39 -2.47
N ILE A 189 11.03 4.06 -1.74
CA ILE A 189 12.28 4.63 -2.21
C ILE A 189 13.47 3.76 -1.83
N GLY A 190 14.45 3.69 -2.75
CA GLY A 190 15.81 3.22 -2.51
C GLY A 190 16.81 4.02 -3.33
N LYS A 191 18.08 3.62 -3.31
CA LYS A 191 19.13 4.12 -4.21
C LYS A 191 19.86 2.94 -4.86
N ASN A 192 20.30 3.14 -6.09
CA ASN A 192 21.19 2.20 -6.75
C ASN A 192 22.66 2.42 -6.33
N SER A 193 23.56 1.60 -6.84
CA SER A 193 25.01 1.69 -6.58
C SER A 193 25.66 2.99 -7.06
N HIS A 194 25.00 3.74 -7.94
CA HIS A 194 25.45 5.04 -8.45
C HIS A 194 24.95 6.22 -7.61
N GLY A 195 24.12 5.94 -6.59
CA GLY A 195 23.48 6.95 -5.74
C GLY A 195 22.24 7.59 -6.37
N ASP A 196 21.74 7.05 -7.49
CA ASP A 196 20.50 7.52 -8.09
C ASP A 196 19.30 7.02 -7.28
N ILE A 197 18.32 7.90 -7.06
CA ILE A 197 17.04 7.51 -6.47
C ILE A 197 16.35 6.50 -7.39
N THR A 198 15.86 5.42 -6.80
CA THR A 198 15.06 4.39 -7.45
C THR A 198 13.75 4.22 -6.73
N THR A 199 12.70 3.80 -7.44
CA THR A 199 11.42 3.42 -6.84
C THR A 199 11.14 1.94 -7.07
N MET A 200 10.53 1.29 -6.06
CA MET A 200 10.29 -0.16 -6.08
C MET A 200 8.92 -0.54 -6.67
N GLY A 201 8.26 0.40 -7.33
CA GLY A 201 6.93 0.22 -7.93
C GLY A 201 5.78 0.63 -6.99
N TYR A 202 4.59 0.78 -7.56
CA TYR A 202 3.39 1.20 -6.80
C TYR A 202 3.11 0.26 -5.62
N GLU A 203 2.63 0.84 -4.50
CA GLU A 203 2.28 0.14 -3.25
C GLU A 203 3.48 -0.51 -2.52
N SER A 204 4.71 -0.26 -2.95
CA SER A 204 5.90 -0.87 -2.36
C SER A 204 6.32 -0.33 -0.99
N SER A 205 5.63 0.65 -0.42
CA SER A 205 5.88 1.03 0.98
C SER A 205 5.60 -0.13 1.96
N ASN A 206 4.66 -1.02 1.63
CA ASN A 206 4.44 -2.25 2.38
C ASN A 206 5.63 -3.22 2.21
N LEU A 207 6.22 -3.28 1.01
CA LEU A 207 7.44 -4.05 0.74
C LEU A 207 8.64 -3.51 1.55
N THR A 208 8.79 -2.18 1.66
CA THR A 208 9.81 -1.56 2.52
C THR A 208 9.67 -2.01 3.97
N ALA A 209 8.45 -1.97 4.51
CA ALA A 209 8.19 -2.43 5.89
C ALA A 209 8.49 -3.92 6.06
N ALA A 210 8.08 -4.75 5.09
CA ALA A 210 8.36 -6.19 5.09
C ALA A 210 9.87 -6.48 5.03
N LEU A 211 10.60 -5.80 4.17
CA LEU A 211 12.05 -5.93 4.03
C LEU A 211 12.78 -5.54 5.33
N LEU A 212 12.47 -4.37 5.88
CA LEU A 212 13.07 -3.90 7.13
C LEU A 212 12.71 -4.81 8.30
N GLY A 213 11.44 -5.21 8.42
CA GLY A 213 11.02 -6.14 9.47
C GLY A 213 11.74 -7.47 9.39
N SER A 214 11.88 -8.02 8.19
CA SER A 214 12.59 -9.28 7.97
C SER A 214 14.09 -9.17 8.23
N THR A 215 14.71 -8.08 7.78
CA THR A 215 16.16 -7.85 7.99
C THR A 215 16.51 -7.60 9.46
N LEU A 216 15.62 -6.92 10.20
CA LEU A 216 15.76 -6.64 11.64
C LEU A 216 15.35 -7.82 12.52
N ASN A 217 14.81 -8.88 11.95
CA ASN A 217 14.15 -9.96 12.69
C ASN A 217 13.14 -9.42 13.71
N ALA A 218 12.24 -8.54 13.22
CA ALA A 218 11.28 -7.83 14.04
C ALA A 218 10.26 -8.78 14.69
N GLU A 219 9.74 -8.42 15.84
CA GLU A 219 8.69 -9.17 16.53
C GLU A 219 7.35 -9.13 15.79
N GLU A 220 7.07 -8.02 15.12
CA GLU A 220 5.84 -7.79 14.35
C GLU A 220 6.06 -6.67 13.32
N ILE A 221 5.37 -6.77 12.19
CA ILE A 221 5.20 -5.71 11.21
C ILE A 221 3.74 -5.29 11.23
N THR A 222 3.44 -4.03 11.58
CA THR A 222 2.05 -3.53 11.57
C THR A 222 1.84 -2.53 10.44
N ILE A 223 0.87 -2.83 9.57
CA ILE A 223 0.41 -1.94 8.50
C ILE A 223 -0.83 -1.20 8.99
N TRP A 224 -0.66 0.08 9.29
CA TRP A 224 -1.73 0.99 9.69
C TRP A 224 -2.43 1.56 8.46
N THR A 225 -3.74 1.39 8.40
CA THR A 225 -4.61 1.82 7.31
C THR A 225 -5.91 2.40 7.88
N ASP A 226 -6.86 2.74 7.02
CA ASP A 226 -8.19 3.27 7.37
C ASP A 226 -9.27 2.18 7.51
N VAL A 227 -8.90 0.91 7.41
CA VAL A 227 -9.84 -0.23 7.52
C VAL A 227 -9.43 -1.21 8.62
N CYS A 228 -10.43 -1.85 9.22
CA CYS A 228 -10.25 -2.81 10.32
C CYS A 228 -9.84 -4.20 9.78
N GLY A 229 -8.62 -4.30 9.23
CA GLY A 229 -8.07 -5.55 8.71
C GLY A 229 -8.77 -6.07 7.45
N ILE A 230 -8.63 -7.36 7.20
CA ILE A 230 -9.25 -8.08 6.08
C ILE A 230 -10.65 -8.52 6.51
N ARG A 231 -11.61 -8.39 5.61
CA ARG A 231 -13.00 -8.77 5.84
C ARG A 231 -13.48 -9.77 4.78
N SER A 232 -14.59 -10.45 5.06
CA SER A 232 -15.21 -11.45 4.17
C SER A 232 -15.60 -10.88 2.79
N SER A 233 -15.71 -9.57 2.66
CA SER A 233 -15.83 -8.84 1.38
C SER A 233 -15.44 -7.38 1.56
N ASP A 234 -15.39 -6.61 0.46
CA ASP A 234 -15.16 -5.17 0.51
C ASP A 234 -16.41 -4.45 1.07
N PRO A 235 -16.28 -3.71 2.19
CA PRO A 235 -17.41 -3.00 2.82
C PRO A 235 -18.07 -1.95 1.92
N LYS A 236 -17.42 -1.51 0.86
CA LYS A 236 -18.00 -0.62 -0.15
C LYS A 236 -19.15 -1.25 -0.94
N TYR A 237 -19.14 -2.57 -1.02
CA TYR A 237 -20.15 -3.35 -1.76
C TYR A 237 -21.06 -4.16 -0.85
N ILE A 238 -20.58 -4.61 0.31
CA ILE A 238 -21.31 -5.45 1.26
C ILE A 238 -21.28 -4.80 2.64
N VAL A 239 -22.42 -4.42 3.17
CA VAL A 239 -22.51 -3.65 4.43
C VAL A 239 -22.12 -4.48 5.65
N ASN A 240 -22.58 -5.73 5.75
CA ASN A 240 -22.43 -6.58 6.94
C ASN A 240 -21.25 -7.56 6.78
N THR A 241 -20.06 -7.07 6.42
CA THR A 241 -18.91 -7.96 6.27
C THR A 241 -18.38 -8.45 7.61
N ILE A 242 -17.88 -9.70 7.62
CA ILE A 242 -17.30 -10.35 8.80
C ILE A 242 -15.80 -10.09 8.83
N ALA A 243 -15.25 -9.71 9.99
CA ALA A 243 -13.82 -9.56 10.16
C ALA A 243 -13.09 -10.90 10.10
N ILE A 244 -11.92 -10.91 9.49
CA ILE A 244 -11.04 -12.08 9.41
C ILE A 244 -9.83 -11.80 10.32
N PRO A 245 -9.84 -12.26 11.58
CA PRO A 245 -8.81 -11.89 12.55
C PRO A 245 -7.46 -12.54 12.28
N ARG A 246 -7.46 -13.70 11.59
CA ARG A 246 -6.27 -14.52 11.41
C ARG A 246 -6.21 -15.11 10.01
N LEU A 247 -5.02 -15.11 9.40
CA LEU A 247 -4.73 -15.79 8.14
C LEU A 247 -3.37 -16.47 8.22
N SER A 248 -3.23 -17.64 7.59
CA SER A 248 -1.91 -18.16 7.29
C SER A 248 -1.27 -17.38 6.16
N TYR A 249 0.06 -17.44 6.03
CA TYR A 249 0.77 -16.82 4.91
C TYR A 249 0.31 -17.36 3.56
N THR A 250 0.07 -18.68 3.47
CA THR A 250 -0.44 -19.32 2.25
C THR A 250 -1.79 -18.73 1.82
N GLN A 251 -2.72 -18.57 2.76
CA GLN A 251 -4.01 -17.96 2.50
C GLN A 251 -3.87 -16.50 2.06
N ALA A 252 -3.03 -15.72 2.76
CA ALA A 252 -2.80 -14.32 2.47
C ALA A 252 -2.17 -14.13 1.07
N GLN A 253 -1.20 -14.97 0.68
CA GLN A 253 -0.61 -14.96 -0.66
C GLN A 253 -1.63 -15.32 -1.74
N GLU A 254 -2.47 -16.32 -1.48
CA GLU A 254 -3.54 -16.71 -2.38
C GLU A 254 -4.55 -15.58 -2.60
N LEU A 255 -4.97 -14.90 -1.53
CA LEU A 255 -5.84 -13.72 -1.60
C LEU A 255 -5.19 -12.55 -2.35
N ALA A 256 -3.91 -12.26 -2.08
CA ALA A 256 -3.15 -11.23 -2.76
C ALA A 256 -3.06 -11.50 -4.28
N ASN A 257 -2.74 -12.73 -4.68
CA ASN A 257 -2.67 -13.15 -6.08
C ASN A 257 -4.03 -13.07 -6.80
N ASN A 258 -5.11 -13.14 -6.03
CA ASN A 258 -6.48 -13.03 -6.53
C ASN A 258 -7.09 -11.64 -6.35
N GLY A 259 -6.28 -10.63 -5.98
CA GLY A 259 -6.61 -9.20 -6.05
C GLY A 259 -7.20 -8.60 -4.80
N LEU A 260 -6.93 -9.16 -3.66
CA LEU A 260 -7.18 -8.47 -2.40
C LEU A 260 -6.21 -7.27 -2.28
N LYS A 261 -6.75 -6.06 -2.43
CA LYS A 261 -5.96 -4.82 -2.54
C LYS A 261 -5.10 -4.48 -1.31
N LEU A 262 -5.46 -4.97 -0.12
CA LEU A 262 -4.72 -4.71 1.11
C LEU A 262 -3.39 -5.47 1.18
N LEU A 263 -3.23 -6.52 0.35
CA LEU A 263 -2.07 -7.38 0.32
C LEU A 263 -1.40 -7.32 -1.05
N HIS A 264 -0.09 -7.18 -1.04
CA HIS A 264 0.74 -7.40 -2.22
C HIS A 264 1.59 -8.64 -1.99
N HIS A 265 1.63 -9.59 -2.94
CA HIS A 265 2.31 -10.87 -2.73
C HIS A 265 3.78 -10.70 -2.32
N TRP A 266 4.51 -9.75 -2.88
CA TRP A 266 5.92 -9.52 -2.53
C TRP A 266 6.13 -9.04 -1.10
N MET A 267 5.14 -8.40 -0.47
CA MET A 267 5.25 -8.00 0.94
C MET A 267 5.16 -9.18 1.91
N LEU A 268 4.70 -10.33 1.45
CA LEU A 268 4.50 -11.52 2.30
C LEU A 268 5.67 -12.50 2.24
N ASP A 269 6.45 -12.49 1.15
CA ASP A 269 7.49 -13.49 0.92
C ASP A 269 8.64 -13.44 1.95
N LEU A 270 9.12 -12.22 2.25
CA LEU A 270 10.19 -12.04 3.24
C LEU A 270 9.74 -12.32 4.68
N PRO A 271 8.61 -11.78 5.17
CA PRO A 271 8.10 -12.11 6.50
C PRO A 271 7.79 -13.60 6.66
N LEU A 272 7.25 -14.26 5.63
CA LEU A 272 7.04 -15.72 5.64
C LEU A 272 8.37 -16.46 5.87
N LYS A 273 9.41 -16.12 5.11
CA LYS A 273 10.75 -16.75 5.21
C LYS A 273 11.36 -16.62 6.61
N HIS A 274 11.08 -15.52 7.29
CA HIS A 274 11.60 -15.22 8.63
C HIS A 274 10.58 -15.46 9.75
N SER A 275 9.39 -15.98 9.43
CA SER A 275 8.29 -16.26 10.38
C SER A 275 7.86 -15.03 11.20
N ILE A 276 7.88 -13.84 10.60
CA ILE A 276 7.53 -12.58 11.27
C ILE A 276 6.06 -12.28 11.07
N PRO A 277 5.24 -12.12 12.13
CA PRO A 277 3.84 -11.78 12.00
C PRO A 277 3.62 -10.44 11.30
N VAL A 278 2.64 -10.37 10.39
CA VAL A 278 2.19 -9.13 9.75
C VAL A 278 0.76 -8.83 10.16
N SER A 279 0.55 -7.68 10.81
CA SER A 279 -0.78 -7.21 11.21
C SER A 279 -1.26 -6.08 10.31
N ILE A 280 -2.54 -6.09 9.98
CA ILE A 280 -3.26 -5.01 9.31
C ILE A 280 -4.27 -4.44 10.30
N ALA A 281 -4.13 -3.17 10.64
CA ALA A 281 -4.92 -2.51 11.69
C ALA A 281 -5.42 -1.14 11.24
N ASN A 282 -6.55 -0.73 11.82
CA ASN A 282 -7.13 0.58 11.60
C ASN A 282 -6.46 1.63 12.51
N ALA A 283 -5.91 2.68 11.92
CA ALA A 283 -5.28 3.75 12.70
C ALA A 283 -6.30 4.58 13.51
N PHE A 284 -7.55 4.62 13.08
CA PHE A 284 -8.64 5.36 13.75
C PHE A 284 -9.36 4.53 14.83
N ASP A 285 -9.06 3.23 14.89
CA ASP A 285 -9.58 2.30 15.88
C ASP A 285 -8.49 1.28 16.24
N ASP A 286 -7.45 1.75 16.89
CA ASP A 286 -6.23 0.99 17.19
C ASP A 286 -6.45 -0.17 18.19
N LYS A 287 -7.59 -0.18 18.89
CA LYS A 287 -8.04 -1.26 19.78
C LYS A 287 -9.09 -2.16 19.13
N GLY A 288 -9.52 -1.81 17.95
CA GLY A 288 -10.54 -2.55 17.19
C GLY A 288 -10.03 -3.84 16.56
N GLU A 289 -10.83 -4.36 15.65
CA GLU A 289 -10.51 -5.57 14.91
C GLU A 289 -9.28 -5.36 14.01
N LYS A 290 -8.34 -6.30 14.03
CA LYS A 290 -7.20 -6.38 13.12
C LYS A 290 -7.09 -7.75 12.50
N THR A 291 -6.37 -7.87 11.38
CA THR A 291 -6.00 -9.16 10.81
C THR A 291 -4.52 -9.42 11.08
N THR A 292 -4.19 -10.55 11.67
CA THR A 292 -2.80 -11.00 11.82
C THR A 292 -2.52 -12.17 10.87
N ILE A 293 -1.44 -12.05 10.10
CA ILE A 293 -0.94 -13.07 9.18
C ILE A 293 0.30 -13.70 9.80
N SER A 294 0.29 -15.02 10.02
CA SER A 294 1.45 -15.72 10.59
C SER A 294 1.47 -17.20 10.18
N ASN A 295 2.60 -17.89 10.47
CA ASN A 295 2.75 -19.33 10.25
C ASN A 295 2.01 -20.20 11.29
N GLU A 296 1.50 -19.59 12.36
CA GLU A 296 0.86 -20.30 13.47
C GLU A 296 -0.56 -20.75 13.15
N TYR A 297 -1.11 -20.31 12.02
CA TYR A 297 -2.51 -20.54 11.67
C TYR A 297 -2.64 -21.53 10.52
N ASP A 298 -2.98 -22.79 10.87
CA ASP A 298 -3.22 -23.88 9.91
C ASP A 298 -4.71 -24.12 9.61
N GLU A 299 -5.60 -23.22 10.03
CA GLU A 299 -7.03 -23.52 10.06
C GLU A 299 -7.78 -23.12 8.79
N VAL A 300 -9.02 -23.61 8.74
CA VAL A 300 -10.05 -23.43 7.72
C VAL A 300 -9.97 -22.07 7.04
N VAL A 301 -9.84 -22.11 5.73
CA VAL A 301 -9.85 -20.89 4.89
C VAL A 301 -11.16 -20.16 5.11
N PRO A 302 -11.14 -18.93 5.66
CA PRO A 302 -12.36 -18.15 5.78
C PRO A 302 -12.92 -17.84 4.39
N THR A 303 -14.24 -17.84 4.25
CA THR A 303 -14.85 -17.48 2.98
C THR A 303 -14.71 -15.99 2.72
N ILE A 304 -14.00 -15.62 1.66
CA ILE A 304 -13.73 -14.23 1.27
C ILE A 304 -14.15 -14.01 -0.18
N ILE A 305 -14.94 -12.97 -0.42
CA ILE A 305 -15.44 -12.57 -1.73
C ILE A 305 -14.65 -11.35 -2.22
N ILE A 306 -13.97 -11.48 -3.36
CA ILE A 306 -13.15 -10.42 -3.97
C ILE A 306 -13.75 -10.01 -5.30
N ARG A 307 -14.00 -8.71 -5.48
CA ARG A 307 -14.44 -8.13 -6.74
C ARG A 307 -13.27 -7.59 -7.54
N HIS A 308 -13.18 -7.97 -8.81
CA HIS A 308 -12.10 -7.58 -9.72
C HIS A 308 -12.63 -6.96 -11.00
N SER A 309 -12.10 -5.78 -11.35
CA SER A 309 -12.42 -5.09 -12.62
C SER A 309 -11.23 -5.05 -13.62
N GLN A 310 -10.05 -5.54 -13.20
CA GLN A 310 -8.84 -5.51 -14.03
C GLN A 310 -8.62 -6.84 -14.77
N ASP A 311 -7.91 -6.81 -15.90
CA ASP A 311 -7.53 -7.97 -16.74
C ASP A 311 -8.70 -8.79 -17.32
N MET A 312 -9.80 -8.13 -17.60
CA MET A 312 -10.99 -8.80 -18.17
C MET A 312 -10.88 -9.06 -19.68
N LYS A 313 -9.86 -8.52 -20.37
CA LYS A 313 -9.69 -8.65 -21.83
C LYS A 313 -9.73 -10.09 -22.35
N LYS A 314 -9.20 -11.05 -21.59
CA LYS A 314 -9.21 -12.48 -21.95
C LYS A 314 -10.60 -13.11 -21.91
N TYR A 315 -11.58 -12.47 -21.29
CA TYR A 315 -12.94 -12.96 -21.15
C TYR A 315 -13.96 -12.19 -22.01
N THR A 316 -13.55 -11.10 -22.67
CA THR A 316 -14.45 -10.27 -23.49
C THR A 316 -15.06 -11.06 -24.66
N GLN A 317 -14.37 -12.10 -25.14
CA GLN A 317 -14.89 -12.98 -26.20
C GLN A 317 -16.09 -13.84 -25.77
N LEU A 318 -16.34 -13.96 -24.45
CA LEU A 318 -17.43 -14.77 -23.88
C LEU A 318 -18.73 -13.97 -23.74
N PHE A 319 -18.67 -12.65 -23.89
CA PHE A 319 -19.79 -11.73 -23.76
C PHE A 319 -19.90 -10.84 -25.01
N SER A 320 -21.07 -10.31 -25.32
CA SER A 320 -21.24 -9.34 -26.38
C SER A 320 -20.53 -8.02 -26.08
N ASP A 321 -19.98 -7.35 -27.08
CA ASP A 321 -18.93 -6.31 -27.04
C ASP A 321 -19.21 -5.02 -26.21
N ASP A 322 -20.40 -4.81 -25.67
CA ASP A 322 -20.78 -3.54 -25.02
C ASP A 322 -20.96 -3.58 -23.50
N ASP A 323 -20.73 -4.72 -22.85
CA ASP A 323 -21.00 -4.86 -21.41
C ASP A 323 -19.74 -4.87 -20.55
N SER A 324 -19.72 -4.07 -19.51
CA SER A 324 -18.70 -4.16 -18.48
C SER A 324 -18.85 -5.48 -17.73
N ILE A 325 -17.80 -6.30 -17.75
CA ILE A 325 -17.73 -7.57 -17.06
C ILE A 325 -16.78 -7.51 -15.87
N LEU A 326 -17.06 -8.30 -14.85
CA LEU A 326 -16.28 -8.41 -13.64
C LEU A 326 -15.94 -9.85 -13.34
N ARG A 327 -14.86 -10.05 -12.62
CA ARG A 327 -14.54 -11.32 -11.97
C ARG A 327 -14.85 -11.22 -10.48
N ILE A 328 -15.67 -12.13 -9.98
CA ILE A 328 -15.86 -12.37 -8.56
C ILE A 328 -15.04 -13.59 -8.19
N SER A 329 -14.05 -13.41 -7.32
CA SER A 329 -13.21 -14.50 -6.81
C SER A 329 -13.63 -14.84 -5.39
N ILE A 330 -13.92 -16.09 -5.12
CA ILE A 330 -14.38 -16.59 -3.83
C ILE A 330 -13.33 -17.56 -3.28
N CYS A 331 -12.71 -17.20 -2.17
CA CYS A 331 -11.82 -18.07 -1.43
C CYS A 331 -12.65 -18.86 -0.42
N THR A 332 -12.72 -20.18 -0.53
CA THR A 332 -13.42 -21.04 0.44
C THR A 332 -13.00 -22.50 0.28
N GLN A 333 -13.01 -23.24 1.39
CA GLN A 333 -12.87 -24.71 1.42
C GLN A 333 -14.20 -25.41 1.79
N ASN A 334 -15.25 -24.65 2.00
CA ASN A 334 -16.54 -25.20 2.39
C ASN A 334 -17.30 -25.71 1.17
N ASP A 335 -17.42 -27.04 1.04
CA ASP A 335 -18.10 -27.69 -0.09
C ASP A 335 -19.57 -27.27 -0.23
N ASP A 336 -20.27 -27.00 0.87
CA ASP A 336 -21.65 -26.52 0.84
C ASP A 336 -21.75 -25.13 0.22
N ILE A 337 -20.83 -24.24 0.61
CA ILE A 337 -20.73 -22.89 -0.01
C ILE A 337 -20.37 -23.03 -1.49
N ILE A 338 -19.43 -23.92 -1.86
CA ILE A 338 -19.04 -24.16 -3.24
C ILE A 338 -20.26 -24.59 -4.08
N GLN A 339 -21.07 -25.54 -3.58
CA GLN A 339 -22.29 -25.96 -4.28
C GLN A 339 -23.30 -24.81 -4.46
N LYS A 340 -23.46 -23.98 -3.42
CA LYS A 340 -24.35 -22.82 -3.46
C LYS A 340 -23.87 -21.74 -4.43
N ILE A 341 -22.54 -21.51 -4.54
CA ILE A 341 -21.95 -20.61 -5.56
C ILE A 341 -22.36 -21.06 -6.95
N TYR A 342 -22.21 -22.36 -7.25
CA TYR A 342 -22.56 -22.90 -8.57
C TYR A 342 -24.05 -22.88 -8.82
N ALA A 343 -24.89 -23.16 -7.83
CA ALA A 343 -26.34 -23.09 -7.97
C ALA A 343 -26.79 -21.65 -8.27
N LEU A 344 -26.33 -20.68 -7.48
CA LEU A 344 -26.66 -19.26 -7.65
C LEU A 344 -26.18 -18.74 -9.02
N ALA A 345 -24.96 -19.09 -9.40
CA ALA A 345 -24.42 -18.68 -10.69
C ALA A 345 -25.22 -19.33 -11.85
N SER A 346 -25.71 -20.58 -11.69
CA SER A 346 -26.54 -21.26 -12.68
C SER A 346 -27.92 -20.66 -12.81
N GLU A 347 -28.54 -20.21 -11.71
CA GLU A 347 -29.82 -19.51 -11.74
C GLU A 347 -29.74 -18.19 -12.49
N LEU A 348 -28.61 -17.48 -12.36
CA LEU A 348 -28.36 -16.23 -13.06
C LEU A 348 -27.86 -16.42 -14.49
N SER A 349 -27.41 -17.64 -14.85
CA SER A 349 -26.65 -17.90 -16.09
C SER A 349 -27.48 -17.91 -17.37
N MET A 350 -28.81 -17.72 -17.30
CA MET A 350 -29.60 -17.77 -18.53
C MET A 350 -29.23 -16.69 -19.55
N ASN A 351 -28.51 -15.61 -19.17
CA ASN A 351 -27.89 -14.64 -20.10
C ASN A 351 -26.73 -13.79 -19.57
N ASP A 352 -26.36 -13.88 -18.26
CA ASP A 352 -25.54 -12.81 -17.63
C ASP A 352 -24.31 -13.29 -16.84
N THR A 353 -24.07 -14.58 -16.69
CA THR A 353 -22.95 -15.13 -15.94
C THR A 353 -22.26 -16.27 -16.65
N ILE A 354 -20.94 -16.36 -16.51
CA ILE A 354 -20.12 -17.50 -16.92
C ILE A 354 -19.30 -17.95 -15.73
N ILE A 355 -19.40 -19.24 -15.40
CA ILE A 355 -18.59 -19.84 -14.34
C ILE A 355 -17.27 -20.29 -14.96
N VAL A 356 -16.17 -19.78 -14.43
CA VAL A 356 -14.82 -20.24 -14.78
C VAL A 356 -14.25 -20.99 -13.59
N LYS A 357 -14.13 -22.30 -13.70
CA LYS A 357 -13.32 -23.09 -12.79
C LYS A 357 -11.85 -22.83 -13.12
N THR A 358 -11.07 -22.23 -12.20
CA THR A 358 -9.62 -22.24 -12.33
C THR A 358 -9.06 -23.39 -11.52
N PHE A 359 -8.17 -24.15 -12.14
CA PHE A 359 -7.50 -25.28 -11.52
C PHE A 359 -6.22 -24.88 -10.75
N GLU A 360 -5.91 -23.57 -10.68
CA GLU A 360 -4.65 -23.06 -10.13
C GLU A 360 -4.60 -23.09 -8.60
N SER A 361 -5.77 -23.13 -7.93
CA SER A 361 -5.86 -23.25 -6.49
C SER A 361 -7.10 -24.06 -6.08
N ARG A 362 -6.95 -24.94 -5.07
CA ARG A 362 -8.07 -25.74 -4.56
C ARG A 362 -9.13 -24.92 -3.83
N ASN A 363 -8.77 -23.71 -3.40
CA ASN A 363 -9.60 -22.88 -2.52
C ASN A 363 -10.25 -21.71 -3.23
N MET A 364 -9.89 -21.44 -4.49
CA MET A 364 -10.36 -20.28 -5.24
C MET A 364 -11.35 -20.66 -6.33
N HIS A 365 -12.51 -20.03 -6.29
CA HIS A 365 -13.59 -20.18 -7.26
C HIS A 365 -13.82 -18.83 -7.93
N HIS A 366 -13.93 -18.81 -9.27
CA HIS A 366 -14.13 -17.59 -10.02
C HIS A 366 -15.44 -17.63 -10.78
N VAL A 367 -16.19 -16.55 -10.71
CA VAL A 367 -17.38 -16.30 -11.51
C VAL A 367 -17.15 -15.02 -12.31
N ILE A 368 -17.31 -15.11 -13.62
CA ILE A 368 -17.31 -13.97 -14.52
C ILE A 368 -18.76 -13.54 -14.72
N ILE A 369 -19.04 -12.28 -14.51
CA ILE A 369 -20.40 -11.78 -14.38
C ILE A 369 -20.49 -10.36 -14.95
N ARG A 370 -21.66 -9.96 -15.45
CA ARG A 370 -21.93 -8.57 -15.86
C ARG A 370 -21.97 -7.64 -14.65
N ASP A 371 -21.44 -6.45 -14.79
CA ASP A 371 -21.29 -5.50 -13.68
C ASP A 371 -22.65 -5.17 -13.00
N HIS A 372 -23.70 -5.02 -13.78
CA HIS A 372 -25.03 -4.64 -13.26
C HIS A 372 -25.66 -5.66 -12.30
N ILE A 373 -25.29 -6.96 -12.38
CA ILE A 373 -25.78 -7.99 -11.46
C ILE A 373 -24.78 -8.35 -10.36
N ALA A 374 -23.55 -7.82 -10.42
CA ALA A 374 -22.47 -8.17 -9.50
C ALA A 374 -22.84 -7.88 -8.03
N HIS A 375 -23.48 -6.75 -7.78
CA HIS A 375 -23.91 -6.37 -6.42
C HIS A 375 -24.95 -7.35 -5.84
N TYR A 376 -25.93 -7.75 -6.63
CA TYR A 376 -26.92 -8.74 -6.24
C TYR A 376 -26.27 -10.09 -5.93
N PHE A 377 -25.40 -10.57 -6.84
CA PHE A 377 -24.70 -11.84 -6.69
C PHE A 377 -23.81 -11.86 -5.44
N MET A 378 -23.05 -10.81 -5.19
CA MET A 378 -22.19 -10.70 -4.02
C MET A 378 -22.99 -10.69 -2.72
N ASN A 379 -24.10 -9.95 -2.65
CA ASN A 379 -24.97 -9.93 -1.46
C ASN A 379 -25.62 -11.30 -1.21
N ALA A 380 -26.11 -11.95 -2.24
CA ALA A 380 -26.69 -13.29 -2.14
C ALA A 380 -25.66 -14.30 -1.62
N LEU A 381 -24.44 -14.28 -2.15
CA LEU A 381 -23.33 -15.10 -1.64
C LEU A 381 -22.99 -14.77 -0.19
N HIS A 382 -22.89 -13.49 0.15
CA HIS A 382 -22.53 -13.09 1.51
C HIS A 382 -23.56 -13.56 2.54
N THR A 383 -24.86 -13.50 2.23
CA THR A 383 -25.93 -14.03 3.07
C THR A 383 -25.80 -15.56 3.33
N LEU A 384 -25.14 -16.29 2.43
CA LEU A 384 -24.84 -17.71 2.61
C LEU A 384 -23.66 -17.96 3.55
N ILE A 385 -22.76 -16.99 3.70
CA ILE A 385 -21.58 -17.05 4.58
C ILE A 385 -21.94 -16.69 6.03
N GLU A 386 -22.92 -15.80 6.22
CA GLU A 386 -23.38 -15.36 7.54
C GLU A 386 -24.17 -16.45 8.30
N LYS A 387 -24.60 -17.52 7.63
CA LYS A 387 -25.34 -18.66 8.21
C LYS A 387 -24.43 -19.83 8.51
#